data_b260d32e3bc59d2d0f3d7f9be46ed2c4
#
_entry.id   b260d32e3bc59d2d0f3d7f9be46ed2c4
#
_cell.length_a   1.000
_cell.length_b   1.000
_cell.length_c   1.000
_cell.angle_alpha   90.00
_cell.angle_beta   90.00
_cell.angle_gamma   90.00
#
_symmetry.space_group_name_H-M   'P 1'
#
loop_
_entity.id
_entity.type
_entity.pdbx_description
1 polymer ?
#
loop_
_entity_poly.entity_id
_entity_poly.type
_entity_poly.pdbx_seq_one_letter_code
_entity_poly.pdbx_strand_id
1 'polypeptide(L)'
;RSRGLGDVYKRQKYGSEEIKSELLPKLVSGEVVGTYGIAEDMHQATASNLTVSVAAEKINGIKIAVPDAGMASQMIVAVKSKTGTDLRLVDLNEASATVTQQKNIDTSRAFFKVEFKDTPSKLIGESGKGWIYIQHLLDQAAVLFAFEQVGGSQAALDMAKAYSMERFAFGRQIGSYQAIKHKLADMYIAVTLAKSNCYYGAWALSSESAELPLASATARV
;
A
#
# COMPACT_ATOMS: atom_id res chain seq x y z
N ARG A 1 2.75 12.05 2.85
CA ARG A 1 4.08 11.46 3.12
C ARG A 1 3.97 10.09 3.80
N SER A 2 3.21 9.17 3.20
CA SER A 2 3.04 7.80 3.71
C SER A 2 4.08 6.81 3.13
N ARG A 3 5.16 7.33 2.56
CA ARG A 3 6.21 6.53 1.93
C ARG A 3 6.90 5.67 2.99
N GLY A 4 6.88 4.37 2.80
CA GLY A 4 7.51 3.42 3.73
C GLY A 4 6.67 2.97 4.93
N LEU A 5 5.42 3.42 5.11
CA LEU A 5 4.57 2.96 6.23
C LEU A 5 4.43 1.44 6.27
N GLY A 6 4.32 0.78 5.12
CA GLY A 6 4.26 -0.68 5.05
C GLY A 6 5.53 -1.36 5.57
N ASP A 7 6.70 -0.77 5.32
CA ASP A 7 7.98 -1.26 5.83
C ASP A 7 8.10 -1.02 7.34
N VAL A 8 7.83 0.21 7.79
CA VAL A 8 7.86 0.56 9.22
C VAL A 8 6.94 -0.34 10.02
N TYR A 9 5.68 -0.52 9.57
CA TYR A 9 4.71 -1.36 10.26
C TYR A 9 5.16 -2.83 10.38
N LYS A 10 5.65 -3.42 9.28
CA LYS A 10 6.13 -4.81 9.31
C LYS A 10 7.29 -5.00 10.26
N ARG A 11 8.24 -4.06 10.29
CA ARG A 11 9.37 -4.11 11.23
C ARG A 11 8.93 -3.90 12.66
N GLN A 12 8.04 -2.96 12.92
CA GLN A 12 7.52 -2.69 14.26
C GLN A 12 6.77 -3.89 14.83
N LYS A 13 5.90 -4.55 14.05
CA LYS A 13 5.06 -5.66 14.54
C LYS A 13 5.79 -7.00 14.55
N TYR A 14 6.61 -7.27 13.53
CA TYR A 14 7.17 -8.60 13.29
C TYR A 14 8.70 -8.66 13.32
N GLY A 15 9.41 -7.54 13.37
CA GLY A 15 10.86 -7.49 13.48
C GLY A 15 11.35 -8.03 14.82
N SER A 16 12.56 -8.62 14.84
CA SER A 16 13.26 -8.91 16.09
C SER A 16 13.58 -7.62 16.85
N GLU A 17 13.78 -7.70 18.15
CA GLU A 17 14.13 -6.52 18.96
C GLU A 17 15.43 -5.85 18.48
N GLU A 18 16.37 -6.63 17.96
CA GLU A 18 17.60 -6.13 17.35
C GLU A 18 17.27 -5.26 16.10
N ILE A 19 16.50 -5.78 15.16
CA ILE A 19 16.09 -5.04 13.95
C ILE A 19 15.28 -3.80 14.32
N LYS A 20 14.40 -3.89 15.33
CA LYS A 20 13.60 -2.76 15.79
C LYS A 20 14.46 -1.66 16.37
N SER A 21 15.37 -1.99 17.29
CA SER A 21 16.24 -1.02 17.96
C SER A 21 17.23 -0.35 16.99
N GLU A 22 17.68 -1.07 15.97
CA GLU A 22 18.60 -0.53 14.96
C GLU A 22 17.91 0.39 13.95
N LEU A 23 16.76 -0.04 13.42
CA LEU A 23 16.18 0.58 12.22
C LEU A 23 15.00 1.50 12.49
N LEU A 24 14.16 1.26 13.52
CA LEU A 24 13.00 2.12 13.76
C LEU A 24 13.37 3.57 14.05
N PRO A 25 14.40 3.89 14.89
CA PRO A 25 14.79 5.28 15.08
C PRO A 25 15.23 5.97 13.80
N LYS A 26 15.97 5.28 12.94
CA LYS A 26 16.47 5.81 11.66
C LYS A 26 15.33 6.02 10.65
N LEU A 27 14.32 5.16 10.66
CA LEU A 27 13.11 5.33 9.83
C LEU A 27 12.27 6.52 10.31
N VAL A 28 12.14 6.71 11.61
CA VAL A 28 11.40 7.84 12.21
C VAL A 28 12.10 9.16 11.96
N SER A 29 13.43 9.21 12.08
CA SER A 29 14.23 10.41 11.78
C SER A 29 14.31 10.73 10.28
N GLY A 30 14.00 9.77 9.40
CA GLY A 30 14.15 9.89 7.96
C GLY A 30 15.58 9.68 7.45
N GLU A 31 16.51 9.25 8.31
CA GLU A 31 17.88 8.87 7.94
C GLU A 31 17.87 7.65 7.00
N VAL A 32 16.95 6.72 7.22
CA VAL A 32 16.72 5.55 6.40
C VAL A 32 15.35 5.64 5.75
N VAL A 33 15.27 5.41 4.46
CA VAL A 33 14.02 5.24 3.72
C VAL A 33 13.82 3.76 3.44
N GLY A 34 12.64 3.25 3.80
CA GLY A 34 12.28 1.86 3.58
C GLY A 34 11.21 1.70 2.51
N THR A 35 11.27 0.58 1.78
CA THR A 35 10.25 0.18 0.82
C THR A 35 9.92 -1.31 0.95
N TYR A 36 8.98 -1.79 0.16
CA TYR A 36 8.59 -3.19 0.14
C TYR A 36 8.35 -3.69 -1.29
N GLY A 37 8.61 -4.98 -1.54
CA GLY A 37 8.35 -5.63 -2.84
C GLY A 37 7.62 -6.94 -2.67
N ILE A 38 6.45 -7.02 -3.33
CA ILE A 38 5.61 -8.21 -3.34
C ILE A 38 5.46 -8.73 -4.77
N ALA A 39 5.12 -7.86 -5.74
CA ALA A 39 4.83 -8.21 -7.12
C ALA A 39 6.09 -8.64 -7.89
N GLU A 40 5.92 -9.64 -8.77
CA GLU A 40 6.99 -10.21 -9.62
C GLU A 40 6.63 -10.14 -11.10
N ASP A 41 5.35 -10.15 -11.41
CA ASP A 41 4.82 -10.04 -12.76
C ASP A 41 3.51 -9.20 -12.76
N MET A 42 2.78 -9.23 -13.86
CA MET A 42 1.51 -8.49 -14.03
C MET A 42 0.31 -9.15 -13.35
N HIS A 43 0.47 -10.36 -12.79
CA HIS A 43 -0.60 -11.05 -12.08
C HIS A 43 -0.64 -10.61 -10.61
N GLN A 44 -1.79 -10.83 -9.98
CA GLN A 44 -1.88 -10.63 -8.54
C GLN A 44 -0.93 -11.57 -7.82
N ALA A 45 -0.06 -11.01 -6.99
CA ALA A 45 0.84 -11.81 -6.17
C ALA A 45 0.04 -12.65 -5.15
N THR A 46 0.42 -13.91 -5.04
CA THR A 46 -0.12 -14.89 -4.07
C THR A 46 1.04 -15.67 -3.46
N ALA A 47 0.80 -16.33 -2.33
CA ALA A 47 1.83 -17.19 -1.72
C ALA A 47 2.35 -18.29 -2.67
N SER A 48 1.52 -18.76 -3.61
CA SER A 48 1.82 -19.86 -4.51
C SER A 48 2.60 -19.44 -5.76
N ASN A 49 2.46 -18.17 -6.22
CA ASN A 49 3.09 -17.72 -7.47
C ASN A 49 4.39 -16.93 -7.26
N LEU A 50 4.87 -16.79 -6.03
CA LEU A 50 6.18 -16.21 -5.77
C LEU A 50 7.30 -17.06 -6.35
N THR A 51 8.21 -16.43 -7.09
CA THR A 51 9.38 -17.05 -7.72
C THR A 51 10.70 -16.58 -7.11
N VAL A 52 10.75 -15.33 -6.58
CA VAL A 52 11.92 -14.85 -5.82
C VAL A 52 12.16 -15.80 -4.66
N SER A 53 13.33 -16.41 -4.62
CA SER A 53 13.66 -17.47 -3.67
C SER A 53 14.79 -17.07 -2.72
N VAL A 54 14.83 -17.73 -1.57
CA VAL A 54 15.89 -17.57 -0.58
C VAL A 54 16.63 -18.90 -0.37
N ALA A 55 17.96 -18.84 -0.38
CA ALA A 55 18.85 -19.95 -0.01
C ALA A 55 20.06 -19.40 0.75
N ALA A 56 20.41 -20.01 1.88
CA ALA A 56 21.55 -19.59 2.72
C ALA A 56 21.59 -18.08 2.98
N GLU A 57 20.45 -17.49 3.39
CA GLU A 57 20.28 -16.06 3.70
C GLU A 57 20.47 -15.11 2.49
N LYS A 58 20.58 -15.64 1.27
CA LYS A 58 20.70 -14.88 0.04
C LYS A 58 19.45 -15.02 -0.80
N ILE A 59 19.02 -13.93 -1.43
CA ILE A 59 17.85 -13.91 -2.31
C ILE A 59 18.24 -13.76 -3.77
N ASN A 60 17.46 -14.40 -4.64
CA ASN A 60 17.59 -14.36 -6.08
C ASN A 60 16.23 -14.15 -6.73
N GLY A 61 16.18 -13.29 -7.75
CA GLY A 61 14.99 -13.05 -8.56
C GLY A 61 14.69 -11.56 -8.76
N ILE A 62 13.47 -11.25 -9.19
CA ILE A 62 13.08 -9.91 -9.60
C ILE A 62 11.76 -9.51 -8.89
N LYS A 63 11.72 -8.29 -8.38
CA LYS A 63 10.49 -7.62 -7.96
C LYS A 63 10.20 -6.45 -8.89
N ILE A 64 8.92 -6.26 -9.21
CA ILE A 64 8.44 -5.15 -10.02
C ILE A 64 7.46 -4.27 -9.23
N ALA A 65 7.15 -3.11 -9.78
CA ALA A 65 6.24 -2.14 -9.16
C ALA A 65 6.60 -1.82 -7.70
N VAL A 66 7.91 -1.80 -7.40
CA VAL A 66 8.41 -1.46 -6.06
C VAL A 66 8.33 0.06 -5.90
N PRO A 67 7.54 0.57 -4.94
CA PRO A 67 7.39 2.00 -4.77
C PRO A 67 8.67 2.65 -4.22
N ASP A 68 9.06 3.76 -4.82
CA ASP A 68 10.13 4.65 -4.34
C ASP A 68 11.51 3.98 -4.06
N ALA A 69 11.80 2.82 -4.69
CA ALA A 69 13.04 2.08 -4.44
C ALA A 69 14.30 2.85 -4.83
N GLY A 70 14.22 3.83 -5.74
CA GLY A 70 15.35 4.69 -6.09
C GLY A 70 15.80 5.65 -4.98
N MET A 71 14.98 5.82 -3.94
CA MET A 71 15.30 6.64 -2.75
C MET A 71 15.46 5.79 -1.49
N ALA A 72 15.05 4.51 -1.55
CA ALA A 72 15.10 3.62 -0.42
C ALA A 72 16.48 2.99 -0.27
N SER A 73 16.98 2.91 0.96
CA SER A 73 18.18 2.15 1.29
C SER A 73 17.84 0.75 1.81
N GLN A 74 16.61 0.54 2.30
CA GLN A 74 16.19 -0.72 2.88
C GLN A 74 14.89 -1.21 2.26
N MET A 75 14.79 -2.51 1.99
CA MET A 75 13.60 -3.10 1.38
C MET A 75 13.17 -4.38 2.10
N ILE A 76 11.88 -4.51 2.36
CA ILE A 76 11.27 -5.79 2.75
C ILE A 76 10.79 -6.51 1.50
N VAL A 77 11.28 -7.73 1.30
CA VAL A 77 11.00 -8.55 0.13
C VAL A 77 10.22 -9.80 0.55
N ALA A 78 9.10 -10.05 -0.12
CA ALA A 78 8.38 -11.32 -0.01
C ALA A 78 9.11 -12.37 -0.87
N VAL A 79 9.49 -13.49 -0.28
CA VAL A 79 10.24 -14.54 -0.98
C VAL A 79 9.67 -15.91 -0.70
N LYS A 80 9.86 -16.81 -1.65
CA LYS A 80 9.56 -18.24 -1.48
C LYS A 80 10.68 -18.91 -0.69
N SER A 81 10.32 -19.61 0.39
CA SER A 81 11.23 -20.42 1.20
C SER A 81 10.78 -21.88 1.23
N LYS A 82 11.57 -22.72 1.90
CA LYS A 82 11.22 -24.15 2.07
C LYS A 82 9.96 -24.37 2.91
N THR A 83 9.65 -23.44 3.80
CA THR A 83 8.53 -23.52 4.74
C THR A 83 7.30 -22.74 4.29
N GLY A 84 7.38 -22.00 3.16
CA GLY A 84 6.31 -21.17 2.63
C GLY A 84 6.82 -19.81 2.16
N THR A 85 6.15 -18.72 2.55
CA THR A 85 6.59 -17.35 2.24
C THR A 85 7.34 -16.77 3.43
N ASP A 86 8.54 -16.24 3.19
CA ASP A 86 9.28 -15.44 4.16
C ASP A 86 9.21 -13.95 3.81
N LEU A 87 9.38 -13.10 4.81
CA LEU A 87 9.74 -11.69 4.62
C LEU A 87 11.23 -11.53 4.89
N ARG A 88 11.93 -10.92 3.94
CA ARG A 88 13.37 -10.69 4.04
C ARG A 88 13.70 -9.20 3.99
N LEU A 89 14.54 -8.76 4.88
CA LEU A 89 15.12 -7.43 4.88
C LEU A 89 16.39 -7.43 4.04
N VAL A 90 16.48 -6.47 3.12
CA VAL A 90 17.59 -6.30 2.18
C VAL A 90 18.08 -4.87 2.23
N ASP A 91 19.39 -4.67 2.18
CA ASP A 91 20.00 -3.38 1.92
C ASP A 91 20.09 -3.18 0.40
N LEU A 92 19.45 -2.12 -0.11
CA LEU A 92 19.47 -1.78 -1.54
C LEU A 92 20.77 -1.13 -2.01
N ASN A 93 21.66 -0.74 -1.09
CA ASN A 93 23.01 -0.26 -1.43
C ASN A 93 23.98 -1.40 -1.75
N GLU A 94 23.59 -2.65 -1.50
CA GLU A 94 24.40 -3.81 -1.89
C GLU A 94 24.56 -3.88 -3.42
N ALA A 95 25.78 -4.12 -3.89
CA ALA A 95 26.10 -4.23 -5.32
C ALA A 95 25.34 -5.38 -6.03
N SER A 96 24.84 -6.33 -5.26
CA SER A 96 24.04 -7.48 -5.73
C SER A 96 22.55 -7.14 -5.92
N ALA A 97 22.10 -5.94 -5.55
CA ALA A 97 20.76 -5.43 -5.77
C ALA A 97 20.78 -4.34 -6.85
N THR A 98 20.09 -4.57 -7.97
CA THR A 98 20.02 -3.60 -9.06
C THR A 98 18.64 -2.96 -9.12
N VAL A 99 18.58 -1.64 -8.94
CA VAL A 99 17.34 -0.86 -8.95
C VAL A 99 17.19 -0.12 -10.28
N THR A 100 16.10 -0.34 -11.00
CA THR A 100 15.82 0.29 -12.29
C THR A 100 14.43 0.92 -12.30
N GLN A 101 14.34 2.19 -12.66
CA GLN A 101 13.05 2.89 -12.72
C GLN A 101 12.18 2.32 -13.85
N GLN A 102 10.89 2.13 -13.55
CA GLN A 102 9.88 1.70 -14.52
C GLN A 102 9.08 2.92 -15.01
N LYS A 103 8.72 2.92 -16.29
CA LYS A 103 7.79 3.91 -16.84
C LYS A 103 6.39 3.68 -16.28
N ASN A 104 5.76 4.76 -15.83
CA ASN A 104 4.42 4.75 -15.28
C ASN A 104 3.58 5.87 -15.92
N ILE A 105 2.26 5.67 -16.03
CA ILE A 105 1.31 6.69 -16.48
C ILE A 105 1.17 7.78 -15.41
N ASP A 106 1.08 7.39 -14.14
CA ASP A 106 1.02 8.31 -13.02
C ASP A 106 2.43 8.80 -12.68
N THR A 107 2.75 10.04 -13.08
CA THR A 107 4.04 10.67 -12.82
C THR A 107 4.21 11.17 -11.38
N SER A 108 3.15 11.15 -10.57
CA SER A 108 3.19 11.56 -9.16
C SER A 108 3.87 10.53 -8.24
N ARG A 109 4.01 9.28 -8.72
CA ARG A 109 4.65 8.17 -7.99
C ARG A 109 5.69 7.49 -8.87
N ALA A 110 6.85 7.16 -8.29
CA ALA A 110 7.89 6.42 -8.97
C ALA A 110 7.84 4.94 -8.58
N PHE A 111 7.87 4.07 -9.57
CA PHE A 111 7.94 2.62 -9.38
C PHE A 111 9.22 2.07 -10.01
N PHE A 112 9.72 0.99 -9.43
CA PHE A 112 11.01 0.42 -9.81
C PHE A 112 10.92 -1.10 -9.96
N LYS A 113 11.78 -1.62 -10.81
CA LYS A 113 12.18 -3.01 -10.86
C LYS A 113 13.42 -3.17 -9.99
N VAL A 114 13.43 -4.18 -9.12
CA VAL A 114 14.59 -4.54 -8.30
C VAL A 114 14.98 -5.97 -8.58
N GLU A 115 16.21 -6.17 -9.02
CA GLU A 115 16.80 -7.47 -9.35
C GLU A 115 17.82 -7.85 -8.28
N PHE A 116 17.72 -9.06 -7.77
CA PHE A 116 18.60 -9.62 -6.73
C PHE A 116 19.43 -10.76 -7.31
N LYS A 117 20.74 -10.72 -7.04
CA LYS A 117 21.72 -11.74 -7.43
C LYS A 117 22.56 -12.12 -6.24
N ASP A 118 22.20 -13.22 -5.57
CA ASP A 118 22.81 -13.65 -4.32
C ASP A 118 22.88 -12.54 -3.25
N THR A 119 21.82 -11.71 -3.19
CA THR A 119 21.77 -10.54 -2.33
C THR A 119 21.55 -10.98 -0.88
N PRO A 120 22.43 -10.56 0.07
CA PRO A 120 22.28 -10.86 1.49
C PRO A 120 20.95 -10.37 2.04
N SER A 121 20.35 -11.13 2.92
CA SER A 121 19.06 -10.80 3.50
C SER A 121 18.91 -11.32 4.93
N LYS A 122 18.14 -10.60 5.76
CA LYS A 122 17.80 -11.01 7.12
C LYS A 122 16.31 -11.38 7.19
N LEU A 123 15.98 -12.46 7.92
CA LEU A 123 14.57 -12.86 8.12
C LEU A 123 13.85 -11.83 9.00
N ILE A 124 12.61 -11.49 8.64
CA ILE A 124 11.69 -10.73 9.47
C ILE A 124 10.54 -11.64 9.90
N GLY A 125 10.33 -11.72 11.20
CA GLY A 125 9.30 -12.58 11.78
C GLY A 125 9.67 -14.06 11.72
N GLU A 126 8.66 -14.92 11.60
CA GLU A 126 8.81 -16.36 11.57
C GLU A 126 8.84 -16.87 10.12
N SER A 127 9.73 -17.83 9.85
CA SER A 127 9.82 -18.48 8.53
C SER A 127 8.51 -19.16 8.18
N GLY A 128 8.07 -19.01 6.93
CA GLY A 128 6.82 -19.54 6.40
C GLY A 128 5.58 -18.70 6.69
N LYS A 129 5.62 -17.74 7.60
CA LYS A 129 4.47 -16.88 7.96
C LYS A 129 4.40 -15.55 7.20
N GLY A 130 5.33 -15.28 6.32
CA GLY A 130 5.42 -14.00 5.62
C GLY A 130 4.16 -13.60 4.86
N TRP A 131 3.42 -14.58 4.28
CA TRP A 131 2.19 -14.27 3.57
C TRP A 131 1.06 -13.76 4.49
N ILE A 132 0.94 -14.31 5.68
CA ILE A 132 -0.02 -13.85 6.69
C ILE A 132 0.29 -12.39 7.07
N TYR A 133 1.55 -12.05 7.23
CA TYR A 133 1.98 -10.68 7.53
C TYR A 133 1.68 -9.71 6.37
N ILE A 134 1.82 -10.18 5.11
CA ILE A 134 1.46 -9.40 3.92
C ILE A 134 -0.05 -9.15 3.88
N GLN A 135 -0.88 -10.18 4.06
CA GLN A 135 -2.32 -10.02 4.05
C GLN A 135 -2.79 -9.00 5.10
N HIS A 136 -2.29 -9.12 6.32
CA HIS A 136 -2.62 -8.18 7.38
C HIS A 136 -2.21 -6.73 7.06
N LEU A 137 -1.06 -6.53 6.40
CA LEU A 137 -0.66 -5.21 5.91
C LEU A 137 -1.61 -4.70 4.82
N LEU A 138 -1.99 -5.56 3.87
CA LEU A 138 -2.87 -5.18 2.77
C LEU A 138 -4.26 -4.80 3.28
N ASP A 139 -4.78 -5.50 4.28
CA ASP A 139 -6.05 -5.16 4.92
C ASP A 139 -6.00 -3.78 5.60
N GLN A 140 -4.92 -3.49 6.30
CA GLN A 140 -4.72 -2.16 6.91
C GLN A 140 -4.58 -1.07 5.85
N ALA A 141 -3.75 -1.31 4.83
CA ALA A 141 -3.57 -0.39 3.72
C ALA A 141 -4.89 -0.13 2.99
N ALA A 142 -5.73 -1.16 2.82
CA ALA A 142 -7.04 -1.03 2.20
C ALA A 142 -7.93 -0.03 2.93
N VAL A 143 -7.99 -0.10 4.27
CA VAL A 143 -8.76 0.86 5.09
C VAL A 143 -8.22 2.28 4.93
N LEU A 144 -6.91 2.48 4.99
CA LEU A 144 -6.30 3.81 4.87
C LEU A 144 -6.50 4.42 3.48
N PHE A 145 -6.32 3.63 2.42
CA PHE A 145 -6.58 4.08 1.05
C PHE A 145 -8.07 4.35 0.78
N ALA A 146 -8.98 3.63 1.43
CA ALA A 146 -10.39 3.91 1.33
C ALA A 146 -10.74 5.31 1.86
N PHE A 147 -10.15 5.75 2.96
CA PHE A 147 -10.30 7.12 3.46
C PHE A 147 -9.75 8.18 2.49
N GLU A 148 -8.59 7.91 1.87
CA GLU A 148 -8.04 8.80 0.83
C GLU A 148 -9.01 8.93 -0.35
N GLN A 149 -9.58 7.82 -0.83
CA GLN A 149 -10.54 7.79 -1.94
C GLN A 149 -11.85 8.52 -1.58
N VAL A 150 -12.38 8.32 -0.38
CA VAL A 150 -13.59 9.01 0.10
C VAL A 150 -13.33 10.50 0.23
N GLY A 151 -12.16 10.92 0.71
CA GLY A 151 -11.76 12.33 0.76
C GLY A 151 -11.76 12.98 -0.62
N GLY A 152 -11.17 12.32 -1.61
CA GLY A 152 -11.19 12.76 -3.01
C GLY A 152 -12.61 12.85 -3.59
N SER A 153 -13.44 11.83 -3.32
CA SER A 153 -14.84 11.80 -3.77
C SER A 153 -15.68 12.91 -3.15
N GLN A 154 -15.47 13.20 -1.85
CA GLN A 154 -16.13 14.32 -1.18
C GLN A 154 -15.73 15.66 -1.80
N ALA A 155 -14.44 15.88 -2.06
CA ALA A 155 -13.96 17.09 -2.70
C ALA A 155 -14.55 17.27 -4.10
N ALA A 156 -14.64 16.21 -4.90
CA ALA A 156 -15.25 16.24 -6.22
C ALA A 156 -16.74 16.60 -6.16
N LEU A 157 -17.48 16.04 -5.20
CA LEU A 157 -18.89 16.36 -4.96
C LEU A 157 -19.07 17.85 -4.58
N ASP A 158 -18.24 18.36 -3.68
CA ASP A 158 -18.30 19.75 -3.22
C ASP A 158 -17.99 20.72 -4.37
N MET A 159 -16.99 20.41 -5.21
CA MET A 159 -16.68 21.19 -6.41
C MET A 159 -17.83 21.17 -7.42
N ALA A 160 -18.42 20.01 -7.68
CA ALA A 160 -19.56 19.87 -8.60
C ALA A 160 -20.78 20.66 -8.10
N LYS A 161 -21.06 20.58 -6.79
CA LYS A 161 -22.11 21.35 -6.14
C LYS A 161 -21.87 22.87 -6.28
N ALA A 162 -20.69 23.35 -5.92
CA ALA A 162 -20.33 24.77 -6.02
C ALA A 162 -20.49 25.28 -7.45
N TYR A 163 -19.89 24.58 -8.41
CA TYR A 163 -20.00 24.94 -9.82
C TYR A 163 -21.45 24.96 -10.33
N SER A 164 -22.29 24.04 -9.88
CA SER A 164 -23.70 24.01 -10.25
C SER A 164 -24.52 25.20 -9.75
N MET A 165 -24.05 25.85 -8.68
CA MET A 165 -24.67 27.04 -8.10
C MET A 165 -24.16 28.35 -8.74
N GLU A 166 -23.01 28.30 -9.41
CA GLU A 166 -22.41 29.49 -10.06
C GLU A 166 -22.70 29.53 -11.57
N ARG A 167 -22.68 28.38 -12.23
CA ARG A 167 -22.85 28.32 -13.70
C ARG A 167 -24.30 28.51 -14.10
N PHE A 168 -24.53 29.47 -15.01
CA PHE A 168 -25.83 29.73 -15.65
C PHE A 168 -25.90 29.04 -17.01
N ALA A 169 -27.05 28.46 -17.31
CA ALA A 169 -27.45 27.99 -18.65
C ALA A 169 -28.97 28.14 -18.77
N PHE A 170 -29.43 28.56 -19.96
CA PHE A 170 -30.86 28.81 -20.25
C PHE A 170 -31.52 29.74 -19.20
N GLY A 171 -30.83 30.81 -18.81
CA GLY A 171 -31.37 31.87 -17.96
C GLY A 171 -31.39 31.58 -16.46
N ARG A 172 -30.86 30.45 -15.98
CA ARG A 172 -30.83 30.09 -14.55
C ARG A 172 -29.61 29.23 -14.20
N GLN A 173 -29.30 29.12 -12.91
CA GLN A 173 -28.24 28.27 -12.42
C GLN A 173 -28.47 26.80 -12.79
N ILE A 174 -27.43 26.08 -13.25
CA ILE A 174 -27.58 24.69 -13.69
C ILE A 174 -27.99 23.75 -12.55
N GLY A 175 -27.63 24.04 -11.29
CA GLY A 175 -28.10 23.32 -10.12
C GLY A 175 -29.60 23.42 -9.85
N SER A 176 -30.34 24.30 -10.54
CA SER A 176 -31.78 24.37 -10.45
C SER A 176 -32.50 23.28 -11.27
N TYR A 177 -31.81 22.65 -12.23
CA TYR A 177 -32.38 21.57 -13.06
C TYR A 177 -32.41 20.25 -12.31
N GLN A 178 -33.54 19.53 -12.39
CA GLN A 178 -33.71 18.23 -11.73
C GLN A 178 -32.62 17.22 -12.10
N ALA A 179 -32.24 17.14 -13.36
CA ALA A 179 -31.21 16.22 -13.82
C ALA A 179 -29.87 16.42 -13.11
N ILE A 180 -29.50 17.64 -12.77
CA ILE A 180 -28.29 17.95 -12.01
C ILE A 180 -28.51 17.66 -10.53
N LYS A 181 -29.65 18.06 -9.96
CA LYS A 181 -29.98 17.79 -8.54
C LYS A 181 -29.97 16.30 -8.23
N HIS A 182 -30.57 15.48 -9.09
CA HIS A 182 -30.62 14.02 -8.88
C HIS A 182 -29.20 13.41 -8.93
N LYS A 183 -28.37 13.79 -9.91
CA LYS A 183 -26.97 13.35 -9.93
C LYS A 183 -26.19 13.72 -8.68
N LEU A 184 -26.34 14.95 -8.19
CA LEU A 184 -25.68 15.38 -6.96
C LEU A 184 -26.21 14.62 -5.72
N ALA A 185 -27.52 14.32 -5.68
CA ALA A 185 -28.11 13.51 -4.62
C ALA A 185 -27.58 12.07 -4.63
N ASP A 186 -27.49 11.44 -5.81
CA ASP A 186 -26.93 10.10 -5.95
C ASP A 186 -25.46 10.06 -5.54
N MET A 187 -24.66 11.04 -5.96
CA MET A 187 -23.26 11.17 -5.54
C MET A 187 -23.15 11.35 -4.02
N TYR A 188 -24.02 12.18 -3.40
CA TYR A 188 -24.01 12.38 -1.96
C TYR A 188 -24.33 11.09 -1.19
N ILE A 189 -25.31 10.32 -1.65
CA ILE A 189 -25.65 9.01 -1.06
C ILE A 189 -24.47 8.06 -1.17
N ALA A 190 -23.86 7.93 -2.35
CA ALA A 190 -22.72 7.05 -2.57
C ALA A 190 -21.51 7.40 -1.66
N VAL A 191 -21.15 8.69 -1.59
CA VAL A 191 -20.07 9.16 -0.71
C VAL A 191 -20.38 8.91 0.76
N THR A 192 -21.64 9.11 1.19
CA THR A 192 -22.06 8.88 2.57
C THR A 192 -21.98 7.40 2.95
N LEU A 193 -22.40 6.49 2.07
CA LEU A 193 -22.29 5.05 2.28
C LEU A 193 -20.83 4.61 2.31
N ALA A 194 -20.02 5.06 1.35
CA ALA A 194 -18.58 4.76 1.33
C ALA A 194 -17.88 5.23 2.61
N LYS A 195 -18.21 6.42 3.09
CA LYS A 195 -17.69 6.96 4.36
C LYS A 195 -18.08 6.08 5.56
N SER A 196 -19.31 5.57 5.61
CA SER A 196 -19.76 4.66 6.66
C SER A 196 -18.94 3.36 6.66
N ASN A 197 -18.69 2.78 5.47
CA ASN A 197 -17.85 1.59 5.32
C ASN A 197 -16.40 1.84 5.76
N CYS A 198 -15.85 3.03 5.47
CA CYS A 198 -14.51 3.40 5.95
C CYS A 198 -14.44 3.46 7.48
N TYR A 199 -15.45 4.00 8.14
CA TYR A 199 -15.50 4.01 9.61
C TYR A 199 -15.62 2.61 10.22
N TYR A 200 -16.37 1.73 9.58
CA TYR A 200 -16.41 0.31 9.98
C TYR A 200 -15.01 -0.33 9.83
N GLY A 201 -14.32 -0.09 8.73
CA GLY A 201 -12.93 -0.52 8.53
C GLY A 201 -11.97 0.03 9.59
N ALA A 202 -12.08 1.32 9.91
CA ALA A 202 -11.25 1.96 10.94
C ALA A 202 -11.51 1.39 12.34
N TRP A 203 -12.77 1.11 12.68
CA TRP A 203 -13.12 0.44 13.92
C TRP A 203 -12.51 -0.97 14.00
N ALA A 204 -12.68 -1.78 12.94
CA ALA A 204 -12.13 -3.13 12.89
C ALA A 204 -10.60 -3.13 13.00
N LEU A 205 -9.94 -2.12 12.40
CA LEU A 205 -8.49 -1.95 12.47
C LEU A 205 -8.04 -1.55 13.88
N SER A 206 -8.70 -0.57 14.50
CA SER A 206 -8.30 -0.04 15.81
C SER A 206 -8.58 -1.02 16.97
N SER A 207 -9.62 -1.84 16.84
CA SER A 207 -9.98 -2.87 17.82
C SER A 207 -9.30 -4.22 17.59
N GLU A 208 -8.40 -4.33 16.59
CA GLU A 208 -7.79 -5.59 16.15
C GLU A 208 -8.81 -6.72 15.94
N SER A 209 -9.99 -6.37 15.40
CA SER A 209 -11.10 -7.29 15.21
C SER A 209 -10.77 -8.39 14.19
N ALA A 210 -11.25 -9.59 14.44
CA ALA A 210 -11.21 -10.70 13.47
C ALA A 210 -11.99 -10.38 12.17
N GLU A 211 -12.86 -9.39 12.18
CA GLU A 211 -13.63 -8.92 11.02
C GLU A 211 -12.81 -8.00 10.09
N LEU A 212 -11.58 -7.66 10.44
CA LEU A 212 -10.75 -6.75 9.63
C LEU A 212 -10.67 -7.12 8.14
N PRO A 213 -10.49 -8.39 7.73
CA PRO A 213 -10.49 -8.75 6.31
C PRO A 213 -11.80 -8.41 5.59
N LEU A 214 -12.95 -8.64 6.23
CA LEU A 214 -14.26 -8.28 5.69
C LEU A 214 -14.45 -6.76 5.64
N ALA A 215 -14.15 -6.09 6.74
CA ALA A 215 -14.29 -4.64 6.86
C ALA A 215 -13.39 -3.88 5.89
N SER A 216 -12.16 -4.35 5.67
CA SER A 216 -11.20 -3.78 4.73
C SER A 216 -11.67 -3.94 3.27
N ALA A 217 -12.20 -5.11 2.92
CA ALA A 217 -12.79 -5.35 1.61
C ALA A 217 -14.01 -4.46 1.36
N THR A 218 -14.92 -4.35 2.35
CA THR A 218 -16.12 -3.51 2.28
C THR A 218 -15.78 -2.02 2.16
N ALA A 219 -14.74 -1.55 2.83
CA ALA A 219 -14.31 -0.15 2.78
C ALA A 219 -13.84 0.27 1.37
N ARG A 220 -13.39 -0.67 0.53
CA ARG A 220 -12.87 -0.40 -0.82
C ARG A 220 -13.93 -0.49 -1.93
N VAL A 221 -15.13 -0.95 -1.64
CA VAL A 221 -16.25 -1.04 -2.60
C VAL A 221 -17.07 0.24 -2.59
#